data_2ee50fc859e5a8633892041a84c9e39e
#
_entry.id   2ee50fc859e5a8633892041a84c9e39e
#
_cell.length_a   1.000
_cell.length_b   1.000
_cell.length_c   1.000
_cell.angle_alpha   90.00
_cell.angle_beta   90.00
_cell.angle_gamma   90.00
#
_symmetry.space_group_name_H-M   'P 1'
#
loop_
_entity.id
_entity.type
_entity.pdbx_description
1 polymer ?
#
loop_
_entity_poly.entity_id
_entity_poly.type
_entity_poly.pdbx_seq_one_letter_code
_entity_poly.pdbx_strand_id
1 'polypeptide(L)'
;LIKKNPVKRNESDQPVYMAVKVDYLDDKGNLMSAEEFKKYALITDYDNDNWKMATVNSDGSEVWIYMTAVEAGESTEALFNNVTVNAGITEEWSSAAKTTTIYKCDADGNKLSIIDTTKEQYDPTVVYKDADGNIVSAGTLPTFNIKVTGFAVQASTFADYNEAQPELIKLVNSKTSAHAQF
;
A
#
# COMPACT_ATOMS: atom_id res chain seq x y z
N LEU A 1 11.61 -0.42 8.07
CA LEU A 1 11.98 0.52 7.02
C LEU A 1 12.48 -0.24 5.79
N ILE A 2 11.86 0.01 4.65
CA ILE A 2 12.25 -0.59 3.37
C ILE A 2 12.73 0.53 2.45
N LYS A 3 13.94 0.41 1.91
CA LYS A 3 14.42 1.35 0.89
C LYS A 3 13.71 1.09 -0.44
N LYS A 4 13.19 2.15 -1.04
CA LYS A 4 12.54 2.18 -2.35
C LYS A 4 12.91 3.48 -3.04
N ASN A 5 13.43 3.41 -4.24
CA ASN A 5 13.85 4.57 -5.01
C ASN A 5 13.16 4.55 -6.37
N PRO A 6 11.86 4.88 -6.46
CA PRO A 6 11.18 4.91 -7.76
C PRO A 6 11.67 6.10 -8.58
N VAL A 7 12.56 5.84 -9.51
CA VAL A 7 13.04 6.76 -10.54
C VAL A 7 12.47 6.40 -11.90
N LYS A 8 12.40 7.36 -12.80
CA LYS A 8 12.00 7.13 -14.22
C LYS A 8 13.08 7.66 -15.13
N ARG A 9 13.47 6.84 -16.09
CA ARG A 9 14.45 7.20 -17.10
C ARG A 9 13.75 7.61 -18.39
N ASN A 10 14.25 8.67 -19.01
CA ASN A 10 13.86 9.04 -20.36
C ASN A 10 14.67 8.22 -21.37
N GLU A 11 14.03 7.26 -22.00
CA GLU A 11 14.65 6.42 -23.02
C GLU A 11 14.42 6.94 -24.45
N SER A 12 13.75 8.10 -24.58
CA SER A 12 13.57 8.75 -25.89
C SER A 12 14.82 9.58 -26.25
N ASP A 13 14.84 10.07 -27.47
CA ASP A 13 15.90 10.95 -28.00
C ASP A 13 15.58 12.46 -27.81
N GLN A 14 14.48 12.78 -27.12
CA GLN A 14 14.02 14.13 -26.88
C GLN A 14 13.75 14.39 -25.40
N PRO A 15 13.86 15.63 -24.91
CA PRO A 15 13.43 15.99 -23.56
C PRO A 15 11.92 15.75 -23.37
N VAL A 16 11.55 15.29 -22.18
CA VAL A 16 10.16 14.96 -21.83
C VAL A 16 9.78 15.53 -20.46
N TYR A 17 8.52 15.91 -20.30
CA TYR A 17 7.91 16.02 -18.97
C TYR A 17 7.32 14.67 -18.56
N MET A 18 7.55 14.30 -17.29
CA MET A 18 7.16 13.00 -16.77
C MET A 18 6.14 13.09 -15.65
N ALA A 19 5.25 12.13 -15.63
CA ALA A 19 4.37 11.84 -14.50
C ALA A 19 4.51 10.39 -14.07
N VAL A 20 4.17 10.11 -12.82
CA VAL A 20 4.01 8.75 -12.32
C VAL A 20 2.64 8.59 -11.71
N LYS A 21 2.04 7.41 -11.92
CA LYS A 21 0.87 6.92 -11.17
C LYS A 21 1.38 6.01 -10.08
N VAL A 22 1.00 6.28 -8.84
CA VAL A 22 1.29 5.44 -7.68
C VAL A 22 0.03 4.69 -7.30
N ASP A 23 0.05 3.38 -7.45
CA ASP A 23 -1.01 2.47 -7.06
C ASP A 23 -0.60 1.75 -5.78
N TYR A 24 -1.48 1.76 -4.77
CA TYR A 24 -1.33 0.95 -3.56
C TYR A 24 -2.16 -0.31 -3.73
N LEU A 25 -1.57 -1.47 -3.53
CA LEU A 25 -2.20 -2.76 -3.80
C LEU A 25 -2.16 -3.64 -2.54
N ASP A 26 -3.26 -4.33 -2.27
CA ASP A 26 -3.30 -5.38 -1.24
C ASP A 26 -2.50 -6.64 -1.65
N ASP A 27 -2.50 -7.66 -0.81
CA ASP A 27 -1.83 -8.94 -1.05
C ASP A 27 -2.39 -9.71 -2.26
N LYS A 28 -3.61 -9.38 -2.69
CA LYS A 28 -4.29 -9.97 -3.86
C LYS A 28 -4.12 -9.14 -5.13
N GLY A 29 -3.47 -7.98 -5.01
CA GLY A 29 -3.29 -7.06 -6.13
C GLY A 29 -4.47 -6.13 -6.39
N ASN A 30 -5.43 -6.04 -5.47
CA ASN A 30 -6.53 -5.07 -5.58
C ASN A 30 -6.04 -3.69 -5.13
N LEU A 31 -6.56 -2.66 -5.79
CA LEU A 31 -6.29 -1.27 -5.42
C LEU A 31 -6.87 -0.97 -4.03
N MET A 32 -6.09 -0.30 -3.21
CA MET A 32 -6.52 0.31 -1.95
C MET A 32 -6.30 1.81 -2.00
N SER A 33 -7.07 2.56 -1.22
CA SER A 33 -6.86 4.01 -1.10
C SER A 33 -5.56 4.34 -0.35
N ALA A 34 -5.04 5.54 -0.55
CA ALA A 34 -3.88 6.02 0.22
C ALA A 34 -4.16 6.03 1.74
N GLU A 35 -5.41 6.27 2.16
CA GLU A 35 -5.80 6.22 3.58
C GLU A 35 -5.77 4.79 4.12
N GLU A 36 -6.22 3.83 3.33
CA GLU A 36 -6.15 2.42 3.72
C GLU A 36 -4.70 1.94 3.76
N PHE A 37 -3.88 2.32 2.78
CA PHE A 37 -2.45 2.03 2.76
C PHE A 37 -1.74 2.54 4.02
N LYS A 38 -2.10 3.74 4.52
CA LYS A 38 -1.51 4.32 5.74
C LYS A 38 -1.72 3.47 6.99
N LYS A 39 -2.70 2.58 7.01
CA LYS A 39 -2.89 1.62 8.10
C LYS A 39 -1.77 0.58 8.16
N TYR A 40 -1.13 0.29 7.04
CA TYR A 40 -0.09 -0.74 6.90
C TYR A 40 1.30 -0.15 6.76
N ALA A 41 1.44 1.01 6.14
CA ALA A 41 2.74 1.62 5.87
C ALA A 41 2.65 3.14 5.71
N LEU A 42 3.79 3.81 5.88
CA LEU A 42 3.90 5.26 5.66
C LEU A 42 5.06 5.56 4.72
N ILE A 43 4.81 6.50 3.82
CA ILE A 43 5.83 7.19 3.04
C ILE A 43 5.86 8.62 3.57
N THR A 44 6.98 9.03 4.15
CA THR A 44 7.12 10.36 4.80
C THR A 44 8.15 11.25 4.13
N ASP A 45 8.91 10.71 3.19
CA ASP A 45 10.04 11.35 2.53
C ASP A 45 9.84 11.53 1.02
N TYR A 46 8.62 11.96 0.64
CA TYR A 46 8.37 12.40 -0.73
C TYR A 46 9.29 13.58 -1.07
N ASP A 47 9.90 13.52 -2.24
CA ASP A 47 10.73 14.59 -2.78
C ASP A 47 9.84 15.71 -3.37
N ASN A 48 9.35 16.57 -2.52
CA ASN A 48 8.49 17.70 -2.91
C ASN A 48 9.26 18.85 -3.57
N ASP A 49 10.60 18.79 -3.59
CA ASP A 49 11.44 19.78 -4.28
C ASP A 49 11.45 19.52 -5.79
N ASN A 50 11.36 18.27 -6.21
CA ASN A 50 11.40 17.86 -7.61
C ASN A 50 10.06 17.30 -8.12
N TRP A 51 9.17 16.83 -7.23
CA TRP A 51 7.89 16.24 -7.58
C TRP A 51 6.73 17.00 -6.96
N LYS A 52 5.66 17.12 -7.71
CA LYS A 52 4.41 17.75 -7.28
C LYS A 52 3.26 16.75 -7.41
N MET A 53 2.50 16.56 -6.33
CA MET A 53 1.25 15.81 -6.41
C MET A 53 0.23 16.61 -7.22
N ALA A 54 -0.21 16.05 -8.34
CA ALA A 54 -1.12 16.70 -9.28
C ALA A 54 -2.58 16.39 -8.95
N THR A 55 -2.89 15.13 -8.61
CA THR A 55 -4.24 14.69 -8.27
C THR A 55 -4.24 13.34 -7.57
N VAL A 56 -5.34 13.05 -6.88
CA VAL A 56 -5.71 11.72 -6.42
C VAL A 56 -6.92 11.28 -7.24
N ASN A 57 -6.81 10.14 -7.90
CA ASN A 57 -7.88 9.58 -8.71
C ASN A 57 -8.99 8.97 -7.85
N SER A 58 -10.15 8.74 -8.43
CA SER A 58 -11.30 8.11 -7.74
C SER A 58 -11.03 6.67 -7.26
N ASP A 59 -10.04 6.01 -7.85
CA ASP A 59 -9.58 4.66 -7.44
C ASP A 59 -8.56 4.70 -6.28
N GLY A 60 -8.25 5.89 -5.75
CA GLY A 60 -7.30 6.10 -4.67
C GLY A 60 -5.84 6.19 -5.11
N SER A 61 -5.54 6.01 -6.38
CA SER A 61 -4.18 6.18 -6.91
C SER A 61 -3.77 7.66 -6.94
N GLU A 62 -2.49 7.91 -6.75
CA GLU A 62 -1.92 9.25 -6.78
C GLU A 62 -1.18 9.51 -8.09
N VAL A 63 -1.29 10.73 -8.63
CA VAL A 63 -0.54 11.18 -9.79
C VAL A 63 0.44 12.26 -9.37
N TRP A 64 1.72 12.00 -9.60
CA TRP A 64 2.80 12.92 -9.32
C TRP A 64 3.49 13.34 -10.61
N ILE A 65 3.88 14.62 -10.71
CA ILE A 65 4.54 15.20 -11.87
C ILE A 65 5.94 15.66 -11.48
N TYR A 66 6.93 15.30 -12.28
CA TYR A 66 8.29 15.81 -12.16
C TYR A 66 8.35 17.23 -12.71
N MET A 67 8.82 18.17 -11.90
CA MET A 67 8.71 19.61 -12.19
C MET A 67 9.74 20.15 -13.20
N THR A 68 10.69 19.30 -13.62
CA THR A 68 11.73 19.67 -14.59
C THR A 68 11.66 18.72 -15.80
N ALA A 69 11.92 19.23 -17.00
CA ALA A 69 12.08 18.38 -18.17
C ALA A 69 13.26 17.43 -17.98
N VAL A 70 13.06 16.15 -18.32
CA VAL A 70 14.10 15.12 -18.25
C VAL A 70 14.72 14.98 -19.61
N GLU A 71 16.01 15.26 -19.71
CA GLU A 71 16.78 15.16 -20.95
C GLU A 71 16.88 13.70 -21.46
N ALA A 72 17.16 13.56 -22.74
CA ALA A 72 17.36 12.26 -23.36
C ALA A 72 18.42 11.43 -22.63
N GLY A 73 18.06 10.21 -22.22
CA GLY A 73 18.95 9.31 -21.49
C GLY A 73 19.10 9.60 -19.98
N GLU A 74 18.57 10.72 -19.49
CA GLU A 74 18.61 11.08 -18.07
C GLU A 74 17.45 10.46 -17.29
N SER A 75 17.52 10.57 -15.97
CA SER A 75 16.51 10.03 -15.05
C SER A 75 15.99 11.11 -14.11
N THR A 76 14.76 10.95 -13.65
CA THR A 76 14.22 11.76 -12.54
C THR A 76 14.98 11.48 -11.25
N GLU A 77 14.88 12.39 -10.29
CA GLU A 77 15.13 12.04 -8.89
C GLU A 77 14.08 11.04 -8.40
N ALA A 78 14.39 10.34 -7.31
CA ALA A 78 13.46 9.39 -6.71
C ALA A 78 12.25 10.12 -6.13
N LEU A 79 11.03 9.63 -6.40
CA LEU A 79 9.83 10.22 -5.82
C LEU A 79 9.80 10.12 -4.28
N PHE A 80 10.34 9.03 -3.73
CA PHE A 80 10.57 8.81 -2.30
C PHE A 80 11.67 7.78 -2.11
N ASN A 81 12.26 7.72 -0.91
CA ASN A 81 13.37 6.79 -0.67
C ASN A 81 12.99 5.66 0.29
N ASN A 82 12.01 5.87 1.16
CA ASN A 82 11.71 4.94 2.23
C ASN A 82 10.23 4.69 2.39
N VAL A 83 9.90 3.43 2.72
CA VAL A 83 8.58 3.02 3.17
C VAL A 83 8.73 2.42 4.57
N THR A 84 8.07 3.04 5.56
CA THR A 84 8.00 2.51 6.92
C THR A 84 6.84 1.54 7.01
N VAL A 85 7.14 0.27 7.15
CA VAL A 85 6.14 -0.81 7.22
C VAL A 85 5.63 -0.93 8.65
N ASN A 86 4.35 -1.25 8.79
CA ASN A 86 3.67 -1.44 10.07
C ASN A 86 3.67 -0.21 10.98
N ALA A 87 3.79 0.98 10.41
CA ALA A 87 3.60 2.20 11.16
C ALA A 87 2.15 2.25 11.70
N GLY A 88 2.00 2.23 13.03
CA GLY A 88 0.69 2.21 13.69
C GLY A 88 0.04 0.84 13.84
N ILE A 89 0.69 -0.27 13.40
CA ILE A 89 0.21 -1.62 13.67
C ILE A 89 0.81 -2.12 14.99
N THR A 90 -0.05 -2.58 15.89
CA THR A 90 0.33 -3.22 17.15
C THR A 90 0.08 -4.72 17.08
N GLU A 91 0.99 -5.48 17.68
CA GLU A 91 0.89 -6.93 17.83
C GLU A 91 0.23 -7.25 19.17
N GLU A 92 -0.79 -8.09 19.15
CA GLU A 92 -1.43 -8.58 20.36
C GLU A 92 -1.58 -10.09 20.27
N TRP A 93 -1.18 -10.79 21.33
CA TRP A 93 -1.34 -12.22 21.43
C TRP A 93 -2.66 -12.56 22.09
N SER A 94 -3.57 -13.19 21.34
CA SER A 94 -4.79 -13.75 21.92
C SER A 94 -4.56 -15.20 22.34
N SER A 95 -4.92 -15.50 23.56
CA SER A 95 -4.98 -16.88 24.02
C SER A 95 -6.41 -17.37 23.99
N ALA A 96 -6.71 -18.34 23.14
CA ALA A 96 -7.97 -19.09 23.22
C ALA A 96 -7.85 -20.10 24.38
N ALA A 97 -8.77 -20.02 25.34
CA ALA A 97 -8.87 -21.04 26.39
C ALA A 97 -9.96 -22.04 26.01
N LYS A 98 -9.63 -23.32 25.92
CA LYS A 98 -10.62 -24.41 25.87
C LYS A 98 -10.96 -24.82 27.28
N THR A 99 -12.24 -24.76 27.62
CA THR A 99 -12.75 -25.30 28.89
C THR A 99 -13.40 -26.66 28.61
N THR A 100 -12.84 -27.72 29.22
CA THR A 100 -13.44 -29.04 29.21
C THR A 100 -14.09 -29.28 30.56
N THR A 101 -15.41 -29.55 30.56
CA THR A 101 -16.16 -29.85 31.80
C THR A 101 -16.57 -31.30 31.79
N ILE A 102 -16.20 -32.04 32.82
CA ILE A 102 -16.58 -33.45 33.03
C ILE A 102 -17.75 -33.50 33.98
N TYR A 103 -18.80 -34.18 33.56
CA TYR A 103 -20.04 -34.34 34.32
C TYR A 103 -20.18 -35.80 34.84
N LYS A 104 -20.73 -35.93 36.05
CA LYS A 104 -21.33 -37.17 36.49
C LYS A 104 -22.70 -37.25 35.81
N CYS A 105 -23.01 -38.37 35.18
CA CYS A 105 -24.30 -38.61 34.52
C CYS A 105 -25.03 -39.76 35.22
N ASP A 106 -26.38 -39.80 35.07
CA ASP A 106 -27.19 -40.95 35.40
C ASP A 106 -27.09 -42.07 34.35
N ALA A 107 -27.87 -43.14 34.52
CA ALA A 107 -27.88 -44.27 33.60
C ALA A 107 -28.45 -43.90 32.20
N ASP A 108 -29.22 -42.82 32.10
CA ASP A 108 -29.85 -42.33 30.88
C ASP A 108 -29.00 -41.25 30.18
N GLY A 109 -27.82 -40.91 30.76
CA GLY A 109 -26.90 -39.92 30.20
C GLY A 109 -27.18 -38.46 30.57
N ASN A 110 -28.14 -38.21 31.49
CA ASN A 110 -28.42 -36.85 31.95
C ASN A 110 -27.32 -36.35 32.90
N LYS A 111 -26.88 -35.08 32.72
CA LYS A 111 -25.86 -34.45 33.56
C LYS A 111 -26.37 -34.18 34.97
N LEU A 112 -25.76 -34.78 35.97
CA LEU A 112 -26.13 -34.62 37.37
C LEU A 112 -25.27 -33.57 38.11
N SER A 113 -23.96 -33.67 37.97
CA SER A 113 -23.04 -32.74 38.64
C SER A 113 -21.73 -32.61 37.85
N ILE A 114 -21.02 -31.52 38.04
CA ILE A 114 -19.69 -31.33 37.51
C ILE A 114 -18.72 -32.10 38.41
N ILE A 115 -17.88 -32.96 37.81
CA ILE A 115 -16.79 -33.68 38.48
C ILE A 115 -15.53 -32.86 38.43
N ASP A 116 -15.20 -32.31 37.27
CA ASP A 116 -13.98 -31.52 37.03
C ASP A 116 -14.18 -30.49 35.91
N THR A 117 -13.39 -29.44 35.97
CA THR A 117 -13.31 -28.41 34.92
C THR A 117 -11.85 -28.10 34.66
N THR A 118 -11.35 -28.49 33.50
CA THR A 118 -9.98 -28.22 33.08
C THR A 118 -10.00 -27.06 32.08
N LYS A 119 -9.16 -26.05 32.31
CA LYS A 119 -8.89 -24.96 31.35
C LYS A 119 -7.55 -25.21 30.70
N GLU A 120 -7.54 -25.49 29.42
CA GLU A 120 -6.34 -25.60 28.61
C GLU A 120 -6.20 -24.36 27.75
N GLN A 121 -5.00 -23.78 27.74
CA GLN A 121 -4.68 -22.66 26.88
C GLN A 121 -4.20 -23.22 25.55
N TYR A 122 -4.91 -22.89 24.49
CA TYR A 122 -4.55 -23.26 23.12
C TYR A 122 -3.56 -22.28 22.54
N ASP A 123 -2.88 -22.73 21.45
CA ASP A 123 -1.91 -21.98 20.68
C ASP A 123 -2.24 -20.49 20.61
N PRO A 124 -1.39 -19.62 21.17
CA PRO A 124 -1.63 -18.20 21.12
C PRO A 124 -1.62 -17.75 19.63
N THR A 125 -2.71 -17.15 19.20
CA THR A 125 -2.80 -16.56 17.86
C THR A 125 -2.42 -15.11 17.97
N VAL A 126 -1.42 -14.70 17.20
CA VAL A 126 -1.09 -13.29 17.08
C VAL A 126 -2.17 -12.58 16.25
N VAL A 127 -2.64 -11.45 16.73
CA VAL A 127 -3.50 -10.53 15.98
C VAL A 127 -2.79 -9.20 15.83
N TYR A 128 -2.95 -8.59 14.66
CA TYR A 128 -2.42 -7.28 14.34
C TYR A 128 -3.55 -6.27 14.30
N LYS A 129 -3.41 -5.17 15.03
CA LYS A 129 -4.44 -4.13 15.18
C LYS A 129 -3.91 -2.81 14.62
N ASP A 130 -4.80 -2.03 14.01
CA ASP A 130 -4.53 -0.65 13.62
C ASP A 130 -4.52 0.30 14.86
N ALA A 131 -4.26 1.57 14.61
CA ALA A 131 -4.23 2.59 15.67
C ALA A 131 -5.59 2.77 16.38
N ASP A 132 -6.69 2.39 15.73
CA ASP A 132 -8.04 2.44 16.29
C ASP A 132 -8.41 1.16 17.06
N GLY A 133 -7.51 0.17 17.10
CA GLY A 133 -7.68 -1.11 17.78
C GLY A 133 -8.45 -2.16 16.96
N ASN A 134 -8.75 -1.91 15.67
CA ASN A 134 -9.41 -2.90 14.82
C ASN A 134 -8.40 -3.96 14.37
N ILE A 135 -8.82 -5.23 14.34
CA ILE A 135 -7.99 -6.32 13.83
C ILE A 135 -7.86 -6.16 12.30
N VAL A 136 -6.64 -5.97 11.82
CA VAL A 136 -6.31 -5.88 10.40
C VAL A 136 -5.81 -7.20 9.83
N SER A 137 -5.28 -8.08 10.69
CA SER A 137 -4.81 -9.42 10.29
C SER A 137 -4.70 -10.34 11.50
N ALA A 138 -4.72 -11.65 11.26
CA ALA A 138 -4.47 -12.68 12.24
C ALA A 138 -3.45 -13.71 11.71
N GLY A 139 -2.49 -14.08 12.54
CA GLY A 139 -1.43 -15.05 12.23
C GLY A 139 -0.25 -14.47 11.47
N THR A 140 -0.47 -13.64 10.47
CA THR A 140 0.59 -13.04 9.65
C THR A 140 0.36 -11.54 9.48
N LEU A 141 1.44 -10.78 9.38
CA LEU A 141 1.36 -9.37 9.01
C LEU A 141 0.74 -9.20 7.61
N PRO A 142 -0.13 -8.22 7.43
CA PRO A 142 -0.65 -7.92 6.10
C PRO A 142 0.47 -7.51 5.17
N THR A 143 0.40 -7.97 3.93
CA THR A 143 1.33 -7.60 2.86
C THR A 143 0.67 -6.64 1.89
N PHE A 144 1.48 -5.81 1.24
CA PHE A 144 1.03 -4.84 0.25
C PHE A 144 2.09 -4.66 -0.83
N ASN A 145 1.68 -4.07 -1.94
CA ASN A 145 2.57 -3.66 -3.01
C ASN A 145 2.35 -2.18 -3.37
N ILE A 146 3.42 -1.51 -3.77
CA ILE A 146 3.37 -0.17 -4.36
C ILE A 146 3.81 -0.29 -5.80
N LYS A 147 2.92 0.04 -6.73
CA LYS A 147 3.22 0.06 -8.16
C LYS A 147 3.38 1.50 -8.62
N VAL A 148 4.51 1.82 -9.24
CA VAL A 148 4.80 3.15 -9.78
C VAL A 148 4.94 3.04 -11.29
N THR A 149 3.95 3.56 -12.02
CA THR A 149 3.91 3.54 -13.49
C THR A 149 4.26 4.91 -14.04
N GLY A 150 5.24 4.96 -14.95
CA GLY A 150 5.68 6.20 -15.61
C GLY A 150 4.88 6.55 -16.86
N PHE A 151 4.74 7.85 -17.10
CA PHE A 151 4.12 8.44 -18.28
C PHE A 151 4.96 9.65 -18.70
N ALA A 152 5.01 9.93 -20.00
CA ALA A 152 5.78 11.05 -20.51
C ALA A 152 5.08 11.73 -21.68
N VAL A 153 5.31 13.03 -21.81
CA VAL A 153 4.95 13.84 -23.00
C VAL A 153 6.17 14.62 -23.45
N GLN A 154 6.27 14.89 -24.75
CA GLN A 154 7.41 15.61 -25.31
C GLN A 154 7.46 17.05 -24.77
N ALA A 155 8.61 17.47 -24.21
CA ALA A 155 8.75 18.76 -23.55
C ALA A 155 8.64 19.94 -24.51
N SER A 156 9.06 19.80 -25.77
CA SER A 156 9.05 20.89 -26.78
C SER A 156 7.67 21.45 -27.10
N THR A 157 6.60 20.76 -26.70
CA THR A 157 5.21 21.19 -26.89
C THR A 157 4.66 22.08 -25.78
N PHE A 158 5.40 22.24 -24.68
CA PHE A 158 4.94 22.94 -23.48
C PHE A 158 5.99 23.92 -22.99
N ALA A 159 5.55 25.06 -22.43
CA ALA A 159 6.48 26.05 -21.87
C ALA A 159 7.10 25.57 -20.54
N ASP A 160 6.33 24.83 -19.73
CA ASP A 160 6.79 24.26 -18.46
C ASP A 160 5.94 23.04 -18.07
N TYR A 161 6.25 22.44 -16.91
CA TYR A 161 5.53 21.27 -16.40
C TYR A 161 4.06 21.57 -16.04
N ASN A 162 3.71 22.82 -15.68
CA ASN A 162 2.32 23.18 -15.37
C ASN A 162 1.46 23.14 -16.63
N GLU A 163 2.01 23.55 -17.77
CA GLU A 163 1.32 23.46 -19.06
C GLU A 163 1.21 21.99 -19.54
N ALA A 164 2.23 21.16 -19.25
CA ALA A 164 2.20 19.73 -19.56
C ALA A 164 1.25 18.90 -18.64
N GLN A 165 0.96 19.39 -17.44
CA GLN A 165 0.20 18.67 -16.42
C GLN A 165 -1.16 18.13 -16.90
N PRO A 166 -2.04 18.89 -17.57
CA PRO A 166 -3.34 18.39 -18.04
C PRO A 166 -3.21 17.20 -19.01
N GLU A 167 -2.23 17.26 -19.93
CA GLU A 167 -2.02 16.16 -20.88
C GLU A 167 -1.42 14.93 -20.19
N LEU A 168 -0.54 15.10 -19.22
CA LEU A 168 -0.02 14.00 -18.40
C LEU A 168 -1.13 13.33 -17.60
N ILE A 169 -2.01 14.09 -16.94
CA ILE A 169 -3.16 13.53 -16.19
C ILE A 169 -4.10 12.78 -17.14
N LYS A 170 -4.39 13.35 -18.31
CA LYS A 170 -5.22 12.70 -19.33
C LYS A 170 -4.60 11.39 -19.81
N LEU A 171 -3.28 11.39 -20.05
CA LEU A 171 -2.53 10.19 -20.46
C LEU A 171 -2.58 9.10 -19.37
N VAL A 172 -2.37 9.46 -18.10
CA VAL A 172 -2.50 8.55 -16.96
C VAL A 172 -3.90 7.92 -16.93
N ASN A 173 -4.96 8.73 -17.06
CA ASN A 173 -6.34 8.27 -16.97
C ASN A 173 -6.80 7.46 -18.19
N SER A 174 -6.23 7.72 -19.38
CA SER A 174 -6.59 7.00 -20.61
C SER A 174 -5.97 5.61 -20.70
N LYS A 175 -4.86 5.37 -19.98
CA LYS A 175 -4.12 4.11 -20.04
C LYS A 175 -4.21 3.34 -18.73
N THR A 176 -5.42 3.04 -18.28
CA THR A 176 -5.65 2.16 -17.15
C THR A 176 -5.21 0.71 -17.46
N SER A 177 -4.76 0.37 -18.67
CA SER A 177 -4.48 -1.01 -19.06
C SER A 177 -3.46 -1.23 -20.19
N ALA A 178 -2.70 -0.24 -20.63
CA ALA A 178 -1.71 -0.48 -21.67
C ALA A 178 -0.31 -0.11 -21.22
N HIS A 179 0.60 -1.09 -21.24
CA HIS A 179 2.04 -0.80 -21.28
C HIS A 179 2.28 0.21 -22.40
N ALA A 180 2.81 1.38 -22.07
CA ALA A 180 3.38 2.25 -23.06
C ALA A 180 4.62 1.51 -23.61
N GLN A 181 4.46 0.87 -24.75
CA GLN A 181 5.60 0.53 -25.61
C GLN A 181 5.96 1.83 -26.35
N PHE A 182 7.13 2.34 -26.08
CA PHE A 182 7.82 3.30 -26.94
C PHE A 182 8.77 2.52 -27.86
#